data_a829d197b4be52d971fe08e1b9521d6d
#
_entry.id   a829d197b4be52d971fe08e1b9521d6d
#
_cell.length_a   1.000
_cell.length_b   1.000
_cell.length_c   1.000
_cell.angle_alpha   90.00
_cell.angle_beta   90.00
_cell.angle_gamma   90.00
#
_symmetry.space_group_name_H-M   'P 1'
#
loop_
_entity.id
_entity.type
_entity.pdbx_description
1 polymer ?
#
loop_
_entity_poly.entity_id
_entity_poly.type
_entity_poly.pdbx_seq_one_letter_code
_entity_poly.pdbx_strand_id
1 'polypeptide(L)'
;MRDFSDLEKKLVRRMIELDDKVGSLNVLANILDSFYGDSHLPDHCYIELKSEIDVSIQVRDDALAENGLDWIKEVDKDISKKLLTAVALFQYLEEEKLAYFLGELDLSSLGEVWADTHYTRCEFLDADLKPLIFRYSRKKIFVSETLRTLEKNDFKTDEELRHQEEVSSMKRQLNLTRAALGFTLIGLLVSILVPIFVTSSVEIKNDGVSQVLGAIEAELERMGDIEESSNERLDDLESVVLSLQESIAGEDASISKTHDEEMQSTAGGGG
;
A
#
# COMPACT_ATOMS: atom_id res chain seq x y z
N MET A 1 3.42 10.91 2.52
CA MET A 1 2.10 10.37 2.17
C MET A 1 2.06 8.93 2.62
N ARG A 2 0.98 8.42 3.24
CA ARG A 2 0.88 7.04 3.71
C ARG A 2 0.50 6.08 2.58
N ASP A 3 0.79 4.80 2.75
CA ASP A 3 0.30 3.76 1.87
C ASP A 3 -1.22 3.56 2.03
N PHE A 4 -1.89 3.28 0.91
CA PHE A 4 -3.30 2.94 0.89
C PHE A 4 -3.49 1.42 0.94
N SER A 5 -4.33 0.95 1.85
CA SER A 5 -4.79 -0.44 1.84
C SER A 5 -5.63 -0.75 0.59
N ASP A 6 -5.79 -2.02 0.26
CA ASP A 6 -6.59 -2.43 -0.91
C ASP A 6 -8.04 -1.96 -0.81
N LEU A 7 -8.59 -1.91 0.41
CA LEU A 7 -9.92 -1.41 0.68
C LEU A 7 -10.01 0.10 0.36
N GLU A 8 -9.04 0.88 0.81
CA GLU A 8 -8.97 2.32 0.55
C GLU A 8 -8.75 2.62 -0.94
N LYS A 9 -7.90 1.87 -1.62
CA LYS A 9 -7.72 1.97 -3.08
C LYS A 9 -9.02 1.72 -3.84
N LYS A 10 -9.81 0.73 -3.39
CA LYS A 10 -11.13 0.45 -3.96
C LYS A 10 -12.09 1.63 -3.76
N LEU A 11 -12.12 2.21 -2.56
CA LEU A 11 -12.94 3.39 -2.26
C LEU A 11 -12.54 4.59 -3.13
N VAL A 12 -11.26 4.89 -3.24
CA VAL A 12 -10.75 6.01 -4.05
C VAL A 12 -11.10 5.82 -5.52
N ARG A 13 -10.92 4.63 -6.09
CA ARG A 13 -11.31 4.34 -7.48
C ARG A 13 -12.80 4.57 -7.69
N ARG A 14 -13.64 4.14 -6.75
CA ARG A 14 -15.08 4.38 -6.82
C ARG A 14 -15.44 5.86 -6.72
N MET A 15 -14.77 6.61 -5.84
CA MET A 15 -14.94 8.06 -5.75
C MET A 15 -14.61 8.77 -7.08
N ILE A 16 -13.50 8.39 -7.73
CA ILE A 16 -13.09 8.95 -9.03
C ILE A 16 -14.12 8.60 -10.11
N GLU A 17 -14.55 7.33 -10.17
CA GLU A 17 -15.56 6.87 -11.13
C GLU A 17 -16.89 7.64 -11.01
N LEU A 18 -17.36 7.85 -9.78
CA LEU A 18 -18.60 8.60 -9.53
C LEU A 18 -18.46 10.08 -9.86
N ASP A 19 -17.31 10.69 -9.57
CA ASP A 19 -17.01 12.08 -9.89
C ASP A 19 -16.98 12.32 -11.41
N ASP A 20 -16.45 11.36 -12.17
CA ASP A 20 -16.39 11.42 -13.64
C ASP A 20 -17.75 11.21 -14.30
N LYS A 21 -18.60 10.37 -13.74
CA LYS A 21 -19.91 10.06 -14.30
C LYS A 21 -20.95 11.14 -13.99
N VAL A 22 -21.18 11.38 -12.72
CA VAL A 22 -22.16 12.34 -12.22
C VAL A 22 -21.71 12.86 -10.86
N GLY A 23 -20.97 13.96 -10.81
CA GLY A 23 -20.40 14.48 -9.56
C GLY A 23 -21.41 14.73 -8.43
N SER A 24 -22.73 14.87 -8.75
CA SER A 24 -23.77 14.97 -7.73
C SER A 24 -24.05 13.66 -6.99
N LEU A 25 -23.62 12.51 -7.54
CA LEU A 25 -23.78 11.18 -6.93
C LEU A 25 -22.55 10.73 -6.15
N ASN A 26 -21.48 11.52 -6.13
CA ASN A 26 -20.30 11.20 -5.37
C ASN A 26 -20.53 11.49 -3.87
N VAL A 27 -21.15 10.55 -3.19
CA VAL A 27 -21.53 10.58 -1.78
C VAL A 27 -21.18 9.25 -1.12
N LEU A 28 -21.04 9.24 0.22
CA LEU A 28 -20.65 8.04 0.95
C LEU A 28 -21.55 6.82 0.62
N ALA A 29 -22.86 7.01 0.54
CA ALA A 29 -23.78 5.94 0.20
C ALA A 29 -23.36 5.21 -1.09
N ASN A 30 -23.21 5.94 -2.18
CA ASN A 30 -22.88 5.36 -3.50
C ASN A 30 -21.45 4.80 -3.57
N ILE A 31 -20.56 5.25 -2.69
CA ILE A 31 -19.21 4.67 -2.57
C ILE A 31 -19.28 3.32 -1.88
N LEU A 32 -20.15 3.17 -0.88
CA LEU A 32 -20.35 1.91 -0.17
C LEU A 32 -20.94 0.80 -1.04
N ASP A 33 -21.66 1.14 -2.13
CA ASP A 33 -22.14 0.18 -3.13
C ASP A 33 -21.04 -0.74 -3.64
N SER A 34 -19.83 -0.22 -3.73
CA SER A 34 -18.68 -1.00 -4.16
C SER A 34 -18.38 -2.23 -3.28
N PHE A 35 -18.96 -2.29 -2.08
CA PHE A 35 -18.79 -3.40 -1.15
C PHE A 35 -19.99 -4.33 -1.10
N TYR A 36 -21.19 -3.80 -1.34
CA TYR A 36 -22.44 -4.51 -1.11
C TYR A 36 -23.27 -4.71 -2.41
N GLY A 37 -22.66 -4.41 -3.58
CA GLY A 37 -23.35 -4.49 -4.86
C GLY A 37 -24.25 -3.28 -5.11
N ASP A 38 -25.49 -3.51 -5.55
CA ASP A 38 -26.41 -2.43 -5.90
C ASP A 38 -27.05 -1.74 -4.67
N SER A 39 -26.90 -2.33 -3.47
CA SER A 39 -27.35 -1.74 -2.21
C SER A 39 -26.20 -1.12 -1.44
N HIS A 40 -26.44 0.04 -0.81
CA HIS A 40 -25.44 0.80 -0.07
C HIS A 40 -24.94 0.07 1.20
N LEU A 41 -25.73 -0.87 1.68
CA LEU A 41 -25.52 -1.72 2.82
C LEU A 41 -26.13 -3.10 2.55
N PRO A 42 -25.89 -4.11 3.40
CA PRO A 42 -26.62 -5.36 3.32
C PRO A 42 -28.14 -5.12 3.28
N ASP A 43 -28.87 -5.82 2.41
CA ASP A 43 -30.32 -5.62 2.14
C ASP A 43 -31.24 -5.63 3.36
N HIS A 44 -30.74 -6.18 4.47
CA HIS A 44 -31.49 -6.29 5.73
C HIS A 44 -31.09 -5.26 6.78
N CYS A 45 -30.24 -4.26 6.41
CA CYS A 45 -29.76 -3.23 7.31
C CYS A 45 -29.82 -1.85 6.67
N TYR A 46 -30.05 -0.84 7.51
CA TYR A 46 -29.76 0.55 7.17
C TYR A 46 -29.17 1.28 8.38
N ILE A 47 -28.52 2.43 8.14
CA ILE A 47 -28.02 3.29 9.20
C ILE A 47 -28.94 4.48 9.32
N GLU A 48 -29.47 4.70 10.51
CA GLU A 48 -30.28 5.86 10.85
C GLU A 48 -29.39 7.02 11.31
N LEU A 49 -29.62 8.21 10.74
CA LEU A 49 -28.84 9.43 10.95
C LEU A 49 -29.69 10.52 11.56
N LYS A 50 -29.91 10.51 12.87
CA LYS A 50 -30.71 11.53 13.58
C LYS A 50 -29.89 12.75 13.98
N SER A 51 -28.70 12.51 14.54
CA SER A 51 -27.80 13.56 14.97
C SER A 51 -26.38 13.00 15.06
N GLU A 52 -25.37 13.84 15.32
CA GLU A 52 -23.97 13.42 15.49
C GLU A 52 -23.79 12.37 16.60
N ILE A 53 -24.61 12.41 17.63
CA ILE A 53 -24.56 11.46 18.76
C ILE A 53 -25.57 10.33 18.62
N ASP A 54 -26.54 10.47 17.74
CA ASP A 54 -27.62 9.48 17.52
C ASP A 54 -27.54 8.93 16.09
N VAL A 55 -26.58 8.07 15.88
CA VAL A 55 -26.37 7.25 14.68
C VAL A 55 -26.41 5.79 15.11
N SER A 56 -27.23 4.98 14.43
CA SER A 56 -27.43 3.57 14.81
C SER A 56 -27.66 2.69 13.59
N ILE A 57 -27.29 1.42 13.71
CA ILE A 57 -27.59 0.40 12.71
C ILE A 57 -29.00 -0.14 13.02
N GLN A 58 -29.84 -0.20 11.99
CA GLN A 58 -31.17 -0.79 12.06
C GLN A 58 -31.16 -2.10 11.28
N VAL A 59 -31.51 -3.20 11.92
CA VAL A 59 -31.52 -4.55 11.34
C VAL A 59 -32.93 -5.06 11.27
N ARG A 60 -33.34 -5.62 10.14
CA ARG A 60 -34.69 -6.16 9.95
C ARG A 60 -34.98 -7.33 10.92
N ASP A 61 -36.15 -7.31 11.56
CA ASP A 61 -36.52 -8.31 12.54
C ASP A 61 -36.70 -9.71 11.96
N ASP A 62 -37.13 -9.83 10.70
CA ASP A 62 -37.24 -11.11 10.01
C ASP A 62 -35.85 -11.74 9.76
N ALA A 63 -34.86 -10.96 9.29
CA ALA A 63 -33.50 -11.42 9.13
C ALA A 63 -32.85 -11.77 10.47
N LEU A 64 -33.17 -11.03 11.53
CA LEU A 64 -32.73 -11.34 12.88
C LEU A 64 -33.33 -12.66 13.39
N ALA A 65 -34.62 -12.89 13.15
CA ALA A 65 -35.29 -14.12 13.54
C ALA A 65 -34.76 -15.35 12.82
N GLU A 66 -34.35 -15.18 11.55
CA GLU A 66 -33.79 -16.25 10.73
C GLU A 66 -32.34 -16.60 11.11
N ASN A 67 -31.48 -15.60 11.36
CA ASN A 67 -30.04 -15.78 11.51
C ASN A 67 -29.55 -15.75 12.96
N GLY A 68 -30.32 -15.17 13.88
CA GLY A 68 -30.00 -15.10 15.30
C GLY A 68 -29.08 -13.98 15.73
N LEU A 69 -28.85 -13.87 17.06
CA LEU A 69 -28.09 -12.75 17.64
C LEU A 69 -26.60 -12.74 17.33
N ASP A 70 -25.98 -13.89 17.13
CA ASP A 70 -24.54 -13.94 16.83
C ASP A 70 -24.23 -13.43 15.42
N TRP A 71 -25.14 -13.67 14.48
CA TRP A 71 -25.07 -13.12 13.15
C TRP A 71 -25.10 -11.57 13.14
N ILE A 72 -25.91 -10.93 14.00
CA ILE A 72 -25.90 -9.46 14.13
C ILE A 72 -24.53 -8.93 14.50
N LYS A 73 -23.80 -9.59 15.40
CA LYS A 73 -22.47 -9.15 15.80
C LYS A 73 -21.48 -9.17 14.63
N GLU A 74 -21.62 -10.15 13.74
CA GLU A 74 -20.78 -10.24 12.53
C GLU A 74 -21.12 -9.14 11.52
N VAL A 75 -22.41 -8.90 11.31
CA VAL A 75 -22.92 -7.84 10.43
C VAL A 75 -22.50 -6.46 10.93
N ASP A 76 -22.71 -6.17 12.21
CA ASP A 76 -22.29 -4.92 12.85
C ASP A 76 -20.78 -4.71 12.72
N LYS A 77 -19.99 -5.74 13.00
CA LYS A 77 -18.53 -5.68 12.88
C LYS A 77 -18.09 -5.43 11.43
N ASP A 78 -18.72 -6.03 10.44
CA ASP A 78 -18.40 -5.83 9.02
C ASP A 78 -18.76 -4.41 8.57
N ILE A 79 -19.97 -3.94 8.89
CA ILE A 79 -20.41 -2.58 8.59
C ILE A 79 -19.52 -1.56 9.28
N SER A 80 -19.29 -1.71 10.58
CA SER A 80 -18.45 -0.79 11.37
C SER A 80 -17.02 -0.72 10.82
N LYS A 81 -16.42 -1.86 10.46
CA LYS A 81 -15.07 -1.88 9.86
C LYS A 81 -15.01 -1.13 8.53
N LYS A 82 -15.98 -1.35 7.64
CA LYS A 82 -16.00 -0.70 6.31
C LYS A 82 -16.27 0.80 6.44
N LEU A 83 -17.19 1.19 7.31
CA LEU A 83 -17.47 2.59 7.59
C LEU A 83 -16.28 3.30 8.23
N LEU A 84 -15.67 2.70 9.24
CA LEU A 84 -14.47 3.26 9.86
C LEU A 84 -13.36 3.47 8.81
N THR A 85 -13.14 2.49 7.97
CA THR A 85 -12.14 2.62 6.88
C THR A 85 -12.50 3.76 5.94
N ALA A 86 -13.78 3.88 5.55
CA ALA A 86 -14.22 4.95 4.66
C ALA A 86 -14.09 6.34 5.30
N VAL A 87 -14.57 6.52 6.54
CA VAL A 87 -14.53 7.83 7.20
C VAL A 87 -13.12 8.25 7.60
N ALA A 88 -12.27 7.31 8.02
CA ALA A 88 -10.85 7.56 8.28
C ALA A 88 -10.09 7.94 7.00
N LEU A 89 -10.39 7.27 5.89
CA LEU A 89 -9.87 7.66 4.58
C LEU A 89 -10.34 9.06 4.19
N PHE A 90 -11.62 9.38 4.37
CA PHE A 90 -12.16 10.70 4.02
C PHE A 90 -11.53 11.81 4.84
N GLN A 91 -11.33 11.58 6.13
CA GLN A 91 -10.63 12.53 7.00
C GLN A 91 -9.20 12.78 6.49
N TYR A 92 -8.46 11.72 6.18
CA TYR A 92 -7.12 11.82 5.61
C TYR A 92 -7.12 12.58 4.28
N LEU A 93 -8.03 12.26 3.36
CA LEU A 93 -8.13 12.93 2.05
C LEU A 93 -8.48 14.42 2.18
N GLU A 94 -9.32 14.78 3.16
CA GLU A 94 -9.67 16.17 3.47
C GLU A 94 -8.46 16.94 4.03
N GLU A 95 -7.73 16.36 4.98
CA GLU A 95 -6.53 16.93 5.59
C GLU A 95 -5.41 17.17 4.56
N GLU A 96 -5.18 16.21 3.69
CA GLU A 96 -4.17 16.28 2.61
C GLU A 96 -4.64 17.04 1.37
N LYS A 97 -5.87 17.55 1.36
CA LYS A 97 -6.48 18.26 0.23
C LYS A 97 -6.55 17.41 -1.06
N LEU A 98 -6.61 16.11 -0.89
CA LEU A 98 -6.76 15.16 -1.99
C LEU A 98 -8.22 15.02 -2.42
N ALA A 99 -9.16 15.30 -1.53
CA ALA A 99 -10.58 15.44 -1.83
C ALA A 99 -11.22 16.56 -0.99
N TYR A 100 -12.33 17.09 -1.47
CA TYR A 100 -13.10 18.13 -0.79
C TYR A 100 -14.50 17.61 -0.47
N PHE A 101 -14.96 17.85 0.76
CA PHE A 101 -16.24 17.40 1.28
C PHE A 101 -17.13 18.62 1.50
N LEU A 102 -17.95 18.96 0.50
CA LEU A 102 -18.68 20.22 0.41
C LEU A 102 -20.20 20.00 0.43
N GLY A 103 -20.90 21.07 0.76
CA GLY A 103 -22.35 21.06 0.82
C GLY A 103 -22.88 20.29 2.03
N GLU A 104 -24.18 20.28 2.17
CA GLU A 104 -24.89 19.51 3.17
C GLU A 104 -26.12 18.89 2.54
N LEU A 105 -26.21 17.56 2.63
CA LEU A 105 -27.33 16.79 2.13
C LEU A 105 -28.30 16.52 3.29
N ASP A 106 -29.58 16.67 3.05
CA ASP A 106 -30.59 16.28 4.02
C ASP A 106 -30.87 14.78 3.91
N LEU A 107 -29.95 14.00 4.49
CA LEU A 107 -30.06 12.55 4.56
C LEU A 107 -30.35 12.12 6.00
N SER A 108 -31.43 11.35 6.15
CA SER A 108 -31.84 10.76 7.43
C SER A 108 -31.39 9.30 7.59
N SER A 109 -30.95 8.66 6.51
CA SER A 109 -30.50 7.27 6.51
C SER A 109 -29.50 6.97 5.41
N LEU A 110 -28.68 5.93 5.62
CA LEU A 110 -27.91 5.25 4.59
C LEU A 110 -28.45 3.83 4.43
N GLY A 111 -28.61 3.36 3.20
CA GLY A 111 -29.23 2.09 2.89
C GLY A 111 -30.73 2.21 2.60
N GLU A 112 -31.33 1.10 2.22
CA GLU A 112 -32.76 1.04 1.88
C GLU A 112 -33.61 0.83 3.13
N VAL A 113 -34.61 1.67 3.27
CA VAL A 113 -35.65 1.53 4.32
C VAL A 113 -36.90 0.94 3.67
N TRP A 114 -37.26 -0.28 4.07
CA TRP A 114 -38.43 -0.95 3.54
C TRP A 114 -39.68 -0.55 4.34
N ALA A 115 -40.71 -0.11 3.63
CA ALA A 115 -41.99 0.20 4.26
C ALA A 115 -42.59 -1.04 4.89
N ASP A 116 -43.34 -0.86 5.97
CA ASP A 116 -44.08 -1.92 6.71
C ASP A 116 -43.19 -3.01 7.33
N THR A 117 -41.90 -2.71 7.54
CA THR A 117 -40.96 -3.63 8.15
C THR A 117 -40.56 -3.13 9.54
N HIS A 118 -40.46 -4.06 10.50
CA HIS A 118 -39.93 -3.75 11.82
C HIS A 118 -38.41 -3.94 11.86
N TYR A 119 -37.74 -3.09 12.62
CA TYR A 119 -36.30 -3.07 12.75
C TYR A 119 -35.87 -3.07 14.21
N THR A 120 -34.86 -3.85 14.51
CA THR A 120 -34.17 -3.82 15.79
C THR A 120 -32.99 -2.88 15.71
N ARG A 121 -32.92 -1.94 16.66
CA ARG A 121 -31.81 -1.00 16.78
C ARG A 121 -30.59 -1.66 17.37
N CYS A 122 -29.44 -1.50 16.67
CA CYS A 122 -28.12 -1.89 17.13
C CYS A 122 -27.23 -0.65 17.25
N GLU A 123 -26.54 -0.53 18.38
CA GLU A 123 -25.59 0.58 18.58
C GLU A 123 -24.23 0.22 18.00
N PHE A 124 -23.54 1.20 17.42
CA PHE A 124 -22.16 1.02 16.99
C PHE A 124 -21.26 0.67 18.18
N LEU A 125 -20.33 -0.25 17.96
CA LEU A 125 -19.33 -0.65 18.96
C LEU A 125 -18.44 0.51 19.41
N ASP A 126 -18.18 1.45 18.51
CA ASP A 126 -17.36 2.64 18.76
C ASP A 126 -18.24 3.90 18.66
N ALA A 127 -18.38 4.60 19.79
CA ALA A 127 -19.16 5.83 19.87
C ALA A 127 -18.53 6.98 19.06
N ASP A 128 -17.21 7.02 18.94
CA ASP A 128 -16.47 8.08 18.22
C ASP A 128 -16.68 8.00 16.71
N LEU A 129 -17.14 6.86 16.21
CA LEU A 129 -17.48 6.67 14.80
C LEU A 129 -18.76 7.44 14.40
N LYS A 130 -19.73 7.62 15.32
CA LYS A 130 -21.01 8.25 15.04
C LYS A 130 -20.90 9.67 14.46
N PRO A 131 -20.15 10.61 15.05
CA PRO A 131 -20.00 11.97 14.51
C PRO A 131 -19.37 11.96 13.11
N LEU A 132 -18.41 11.09 12.87
CA LEU A 132 -17.73 10.98 11.57
C LEU A 132 -18.67 10.45 10.48
N ILE A 133 -19.44 9.40 10.79
CA ILE A 133 -20.46 8.88 9.87
C ILE A 133 -21.48 9.98 9.54
N PHE A 134 -22.03 10.64 10.56
CA PHE A 134 -23.01 11.70 10.39
C PHE A 134 -22.47 12.83 9.52
N ARG A 135 -21.24 13.28 9.78
CA ARG A 135 -20.56 14.34 9.03
C ARG A 135 -20.39 13.97 7.56
N TYR A 136 -19.75 12.83 7.28
CA TYR A 136 -19.35 12.47 5.91
C TYR A 136 -20.50 11.91 5.07
N SER A 137 -21.53 11.30 5.69
CA SER A 137 -22.74 10.85 4.97
C SER A 137 -23.48 11.98 4.28
N ARG A 138 -23.42 13.16 4.85
CA ARG A 138 -24.16 14.34 4.41
C ARG A 138 -23.34 15.28 3.51
N LYS A 139 -22.17 14.85 3.04
CA LYS A 139 -21.29 15.67 2.19
C LYS A 139 -21.22 15.11 0.77
N LYS A 140 -21.13 16.02 -0.19
CA LYS A 140 -20.72 15.71 -1.56
C LYS A 140 -19.20 15.71 -1.64
N ILE A 141 -18.65 14.78 -2.39
CA ILE A 141 -17.23 14.55 -2.51
C ILE A 141 -16.76 15.04 -3.88
N PHE A 142 -15.73 15.87 -3.88
CA PHE A 142 -15.05 16.35 -5.07
C PHE A 142 -13.62 15.89 -5.05
N VAL A 143 -13.21 15.17 -6.08
CA VAL A 143 -11.88 14.58 -6.18
C VAL A 143 -10.90 15.59 -6.77
N SER A 144 -9.73 15.78 -6.15
CA SER A 144 -8.68 16.64 -6.69
C SER A 144 -7.94 15.97 -7.85
N GLU A 145 -7.33 16.76 -8.73
CA GLU A 145 -6.46 16.25 -9.80
C GLU A 145 -5.24 15.51 -9.25
N THR A 146 -4.78 15.90 -8.08
CA THR A 146 -3.68 15.19 -7.39
C THR A 146 -4.07 13.76 -7.03
N LEU A 147 -5.28 13.54 -6.51
CA LEU A 147 -5.76 12.19 -6.20
C LEU A 147 -5.95 11.35 -7.46
N ARG A 148 -6.43 11.95 -8.56
CA ARG A 148 -6.55 11.29 -9.87
C ARG A 148 -5.19 10.87 -10.43
N THR A 149 -4.19 11.73 -10.31
CA THR A 149 -2.82 11.44 -10.73
C THR A 149 -2.23 10.30 -9.89
N LEU A 150 -2.46 10.33 -8.59
CA LEU A 150 -2.02 9.29 -7.68
C LEU A 150 -2.65 7.92 -8.01
N GLU A 151 -3.95 7.90 -8.31
CA GLU A 151 -4.63 6.66 -8.74
C GLU A 151 -4.06 6.13 -10.05
N LYS A 152 -3.83 6.99 -11.07
CA LYS A 152 -3.21 6.62 -12.34
C LYS A 152 -1.81 6.02 -12.17
N ASN A 153 -1.09 6.46 -11.16
CA ASN A 153 0.23 5.96 -10.80
C ASN A 153 0.17 4.73 -9.86
N ASP A 154 -0.99 4.08 -9.77
CA ASP A 154 -1.25 2.94 -8.87
C ASP A 154 -0.92 3.25 -7.40
N PHE A 155 -1.28 4.47 -6.97
CA PHE A 155 -1.07 5.00 -5.63
C PHE A 155 0.41 5.15 -5.22
N LYS A 156 1.32 5.21 -6.19
CA LYS A 156 2.72 5.48 -5.95
C LYS A 156 2.99 6.98 -6.01
N THR A 157 3.83 7.44 -5.09
CA THR A 157 4.31 8.82 -5.11
C THR A 157 5.32 9.04 -6.25
N ASP A 158 5.51 10.28 -6.66
CA ASP A 158 6.53 10.62 -7.67
C ASP A 158 7.94 10.21 -7.23
N GLU A 159 8.21 10.22 -5.92
CA GLU A 159 9.46 9.76 -5.33
C GLU A 159 9.65 8.26 -5.50
N GLU A 160 8.62 7.47 -5.20
CA GLU A 160 8.63 6.02 -5.39
C GLU A 160 8.78 5.62 -6.86
N LEU A 161 8.11 6.35 -7.75
CA LEU A 161 8.25 6.14 -9.20
C LEU A 161 9.68 6.43 -9.69
N ARG A 162 10.29 7.55 -9.27
CA ARG A 162 11.69 7.87 -9.59
C ARG A 162 12.64 6.81 -9.04
N HIS A 163 12.46 6.42 -7.77
CA HIS A 163 13.28 5.37 -7.18
C HIS A 163 13.16 4.04 -7.93
N GLN A 164 11.95 3.67 -8.35
CA GLN A 164 11.72 2.47 -9.15
C GLN A 164 12.37 2.57 -10.54
N GLU A 165 12.36 3.75 -11.17
CA GLU A 165 13.05 4.01 -12.43
C GLU A 165 14.57 3.93 -12.24
N GLU A 166 15.13 4.52 -11.19
CA GLU A 166 16.56 4.45 -10.86
C GLU A 166 17.01 3.01 -10.65
N VAL A 167 16.29 2.24 -9.83
CA VAL A 167 16.59 0.81 -9.60
C VAL A 167 16.50 0.01 -10.90
N SER A 168 15.51 0.28 -11.74
CA SER A 168 15.37 -0.39 -13.04
C SER A 168 16.50 -0.05 -14.00
N SER A 169 16.95 1.21 -14.00
CA SER A 169 18.08 1.67 -14.82
C SER A 169 19.40 1.05 -14.35
N MET A 170 19.62 0.99 -13.03
CA MET A 170 20.78 0.30 -12.46
C MET A 170 20.82 -1.18 -12.84
N LYS A 171 19.68 -1.89 -12.75
CA LYS A 171 19.61 -3.29 -13.18
C LYS A 171 19.93 -3.45 -14.67
N ARG A 172 19.47 -2.54 -15.54
CA ARG A 172 19.81 -2.55 -16.96
C ARG A 172 21.31 -2.31 -17.19
N GLN A 173 21.91 -1.34 -16.50
CA GLN A 173 23.34 -1.07 -16.57
C GLN A 173 24.16 -2.28 -16.11
N LEU A 174 23.77 -2.92 -15.03
CA LEU A 174 24.43 -4.12 -14.51
C LEU A 174 24.38 -5.27 -15.51
N ASN A 175 23.25 -5.47 -16.17
CA ASN A 175 23.10 -6.48 -17.21
C ASN A 175 23.93 -6.16 -18.46
N LEU A 176 24.02 -4.88 -18.88
CA LEU A 176 24.88 -4.45 -19.97
C LEU A 176 26.36 -4.64 -19.64
N THR A 177 26.76 -4.32 -18.42
CA THR A 177 28.14 -4.54 -17.94
C THR A 177 28.50 -6.02 -17.91
N ARG A 178 27.60 -6.88 -17.44
CA ARG A 178 27.78 -8.35 -17.48
C ARG A 178 27.90 -8.87 -18.91
N ALA A 179 27.07 -8.38 -19.83
CA ALA A 179 27.15 -8.74 -21.24
C ALA A 179 28.48 -8.26 -21.88
N ALA A 180 28.91 -7.04 -21.60
CA ALA A 180 30.18 -6.49 -22.08
C ALA A 180 31.39 -7.30 -21.58
N LEU A 181 31.40 -7.68 -20.30
CA LEU A 181 32.37 -8.57 -19.71
C LEU A 181 32.42 -9.94 -20.43
N GLY A 182 31.25 -10.53 -20.69
CA GLY A 182 31.11 -11.77 -21.45
C GLY A 182 31.73 -11.65 -22.86
N PHE A 183 31.43 -10.56 -23.58
CA PHE A 183 32.01 -10.30 -24.92
C PHE A 183 33.54 -10.09 -24.87
N THR A 184 34.04 -9.42 -23.83
CA THR A 184 35.47 -9.22 -23.64
C THR A 184 36.18 -10.56 -23.41
N LEU A 185 35.59 -11.44 -22.62
CA LEU A 185 36.12 -12.78 -22.33
C LEU A 185 36.14 -13.66 -23.59
N ILE A 186 35.07 -13.62 -24.39
CA ILE A 186 35.00 -14.30 -25.68
C ILE A 186 36.06 -13.75 -26.66
N GLY A 187 36.20 -12.42 -26.74
CA GLY A 187 37.19 -11.78 -27.56
C GLY A 187 38.61 -12.20 -27.19
N LEU A 188 38.91 -12.28 -25.91
CA LEU A 188 40.19 -12.73 -25.37
C LEU A 188 40.48 -14.21 -25.69
N LEU A 189 39.45 -15.08 -25.53
CA LEU A 189 39.56 -16.49 -25.93
C LEU A 189 39.81 -16.65 -27.44
N VAL A 190 39.10 -15.91 -28.27
CA VAL A 190 39.33 -15.93 -29.74
C VAL A 190 40.75 -15.43 -30.08
N SER A 191 41.24 -14.38 -29.44
CA SER A 191 42.58 -13.84 -29.65
C SER A 191 43.69 -14.84 -29.29
N ILE A 192 43.46 -15.75 -28.36
CA ILE A 192 44.39 -16.80 -27.96
C ILE A 192 44.26 -18.01 -28.88
N LEU A 193 43.05 -18.41 -29.25
CA LEU A 193 42.81 -19.60 -30.05
C LEU A 193 43.20 -19.42 -31.54
N VAL A 194 42.93 -18.23 -32.11
CA VAL A 194 43.26 -17.96 -33.54
C VAL A 194 44.74 -18.15 -33.84
N PRO A 195 45.72 -17.63 -33.09
CA PRO A 195 47.15 -17.91 -33.35
C PRO A 195 47.48 -19.42 -33.24
N ILE A 196 46.89 -20.13 -32.29
CA ILE A 196 47.14 -21.57 -32.09
C ILE A 196 46.70 -22.40 -33.33
N PHE A 197 45.57 -22.05 -33.91
CA PHE A 197 45.04 -22.74 -35.10
C PHE A 197 45.71 -22.32 -36.42
N VAL A 198 46.15 -21.05 -36.53
CA VAL A 198 46.79 -20.53 -37.75
C VAL A 198 48.29 -20.91 -37.81
N THR A 199 48.95 -21.13 -36.66
CA THR A 199 50.37 -21.48 -36.61
C THR A 199 50.66 -22.97 -36.49
N SER A 200 49.72 -23.85 -36.88
CA SER A 200 49.93 -25.33 -36.85
C SER A 200 50.98 -25.84 -37.87
N SER A 201 51.83 -24.98 -38.47
CA SER A 201 52.98 -25.35 -39.31
C SER A 201 54.30 -24.76 -38.84
N VAL A 202 54.38 -24.22 -37.61
CA VAL A 202 55.66 -23.76 -37.04
C VAL A 202 55.85 -24.45 -35.68
N GLU A 203 56.98 -25.13 -35.50
CA GLU A 203 57.44 -25.71 -34.25
C GLU A 203 57.39 -24.70 -33.11
N ILE A 204 56.34 -24.76 -32.27
CA ILE A 204 56.18 -23.88 -31.12
C ILE A 204 57.05 -24.40 -29.98
N LYS A 205 58.10 -23.63 -29.66
CA LYS A 205 58.79 -23.79 -28.36
C LYS A 205 57.78 -23.57 -27.26
N ASN A 206 57.63 -24.56 -26.41
CA ASN A 206 56.61 -24.72 -25.33
C ASN A 206 56.57 -23.58 -24.28
N ASP A 207 57.56 -22.64 -24.29
CA ASP A 207 57.72 -21.62 -23.26
C ASP A 207 56.69 -20.48 -23.38
N GLY A 208 56.14 -20.19 -24.58
CA GLY A 208 55.20 -19.11 -24.77
C GLY A 208 53.73 -19.45 -24.32
N VAL A 209 53.40 -20.75 -24.44
CA VAL A 209 52.02 -21.20 -24.10
C VAL A 209 51.83 -21.28 -22.57
N SER A 210 52.86 -21.67 -21.85
CA SER A 210 52.84 -21.72 -20.38
C SER A 210 52.80 -20.31 -19.75
N GLN A 211 53.44 -19.30 -20.38
CA GLN A 211 53.34 -17.91 -19.88
C GLN A 211 51.94 -17.32 -20.07
N VAL A 212 51.29 -17.59 -21.21
CA VAL A 212 49.94 -17.09 -21.52
C VAL A 212 48.92 -17.81 -20.63
N LEU A 213 49.04 -19.11 -20.42
CA LEU A 213 48.18 -19.85 -19.49
C LEU A 213 48.33 -19.34 -18.04
N GLY A 214 49.55 -19.08 -17.57
CA GLY A 214 49.77 -18.49 -16.25
C GLY A 214 49.22 -17.07 -16.11
N ALA A 215 49.21 -16.26 -17.16
CA ALA A 215 48.59 -14.94 -17.15
C ALA A 215 47.05 -15.01 -17.10
N ILE A 216 46.45 -15.98 -17.79
CA ILE A 216 45.00 -16.21 -17.76
C ILE A 216 44.56 -16.72 -16.36
N GLU A 217 45.35 -17.64 -15.79
CA GLU A 217 45.08 -18.18 -14.45
C GLU A 217 45.14 -17.09 -13.37
N ALA A 218 46.12 -16.19 -13.46
CA ALA A 218 46.26 -15.03 -12.57
C ALA A 218 45.11 -14.01 -12.74
N GLU A 219 44.62 -13.83 -13.96
CA GLU A 219 43.50 -12.89 -14.21
C GLU A 219 42.14 -13.48 -13.80
N LEU A 220 41.96 -14.80 -13.94
CA LEU A 220 40.79 -15.52 -13.41
C LEU A 220 40.76 -15.51 -11.87
N GLU A 221 41.91 -15.67 -11.22
CA GLU A 221 42.03 -15.56 -9.77
C GLU A 221 41.68 -14.14 -9.29
N ARG A 222 42.19 -13.09 -9.97
CA ARG A 222 41.81 -11.70 -9.69
C ARG A 222 40.31 -11.43 -9.87
N MET A 223 39.68 -12.03 -10.87
CA MET A 223 38.24 -11.87 -11.06
C MET A 223 37.45 -12.58 -9.99
N GLY A 224 37.94 -13.74 -9.50
CA GLY A 224 37.37 -14.43 -8.34
C GLY A 224 37.42 -13.58 -7.08
N ASP A 225 38.58 -12.92 -6.83
CA ASP A 225 38.75 -12.03 -5.68
C ASP A 225 37.83 -10.80 -5.74
N ILE A 226 37.57 -10.27 -6.95
CA ILE A 226 36.64 -9.14 -7.17
C ILE A 226 35.19 -9.58 -6.91
N GLU A 227 34.82 -10.79 -7.33
CA GLU A 227 33.48 -11.33 -7.11
C GLU A 227 33.24 -11.61 -5.62
N GLU A 228 34.23 -12.18 -4.91
CA GLU A 228 34.17 -12.42 -3.47
C GLU A 228 34.10 -11.09 -2.69
N SER A 229 34.93 -10.12 -3.01
CA SER A 229 34.89 -8.76 -2.42
C SER A 229 33.58 -8.02 -2.72
N SER A 230 32.97 -8.25 -3.88
CA SER A 230 31.66 -7.68 -4.23
C SER A 230 30.53 -8.30 -3.45
N ASN A 231 30.58 -9.61 -3.19
CA ASN A 231 29.61 -10.32 -2.39
C ASN A 231 29.74 -9.94 -0.91
N GLU A 232 30.97 -9.83 -0.35
CA GLU A 232 31.18 -9.32 1.00
C GLU A 232 30.58 -7.91 1.21
N ARG A 233 30.76 -7.02 0.23
CA ARG A 233 30.15 -5.68 0.30
C ARG A 233 28.63 -5.69 0.21
N LEU A 234 28.05 -6.64 -0.52
CA LEU A 234 26.61 -6.84 -0.55
C LEU A 234 26.07 -7.33 0.78
N ASP A 235 26.75 -8.27 1.40
CA ASP A 235 26.41 -8.80 2.74
C ASP A 235 26.56 -7.70 3.82
N ASP A 236 27.61 -6.88 3.73
CA ASP A 236 27.79 -5.72 4.60
C ASP A 236 26.67 -4.69 4.45
N LEU A 237 26.27 -4.38 3.21
CA LEU A 237 25.13 -3.48 2.94
C LEU A 237 23.82 -4.06 3.45
N GLU A 238 23.59 -5.35 3.30
CA GLU A 238 22.40 -6.01 3.84
C GLU A 238 22.37 -5.94 5.36
N SER A 239 23.51 -6.15 6.02
CA SER A 239 23.63 -6.04 7.47
C SER A 239 23.38 -4.60 7.97
N VAL A 240 23.85 -3.59 7.25
CA VAL A 240 23.60 -2.16 7.56
C VAL A 240 22.11 -1.83 7.38
N VAL A 241 21.48 -2.31 6.32
CA VAL A 241 20.03 -2.11 6.09
C VAL A 241 19.22 -2.75 7.21
N LEU A 242 19.56 -3.98 7.64
CA LEU A 242 18.89 -4.65 8.75
C LEU A 242 19.08 -3.89 10.07
N SER A 243 20.29 -3.38 10.35
CA SER A 243 20.56 -2.61 11.56
C SER A 243 19.82 -1.27 11.59
N LEU A 244 19.65 -0.62 10.44
CA LEU A 244 18.84 0.60 10.31
C LEU A 244 17.35 0.30 10.52
N GLN A 245 16.87 -0.82 10.00
CA GLN A 245 15.48 -1.25 10.18
C GLN A 245 15.17 -1.59 11.64
N GLU A 246 16.08 -2.22 12.37
CA GLU A 246 15.97 -2.46 13.82
C GLU A 246 16.04 -1.16 14.62
N SER A 247 16.87 -0.19 14.22
CA SER A 247 16.98 1.11 14.88
C SER A 247 15.69 1.91 14.74
N ILE A 248 15.07 1.93 13.56
CA ILE A 248 13.78 2.59 13.31
C ILE A 248 12.66 1.92 14.11
N ALA A 249 12.62 0.59 14.13
CA ALA A 249 11.64 -0.15 14.93
C ALA A 249 11.81 0.06 16.45
N GLY A 250 13.04 0.28 16.90
CA GLY A 250 13.37 0.59 18.30
C GLY A 250 12.97 2.00 18.72
N GLU A 251 13.05 2.98 17.82
CA GLU A 251 12.62 4.36 18.08
C GLU A 251 11.09 4.46 18.22
N ASP A 252 10.34 3.78 17.35
CA ASP A 252 8.87 3.71 17.44
C ASP A 252 8.39 3.07 18.76
N ALA A 253 9.12 2.07 19.26
CA ALA A 253 8.82 1.44 20.54
C ALA A 253 9.14 2.34 21.75
N SER A 254 10.10 3.26 21.62
CA SER A 254 10.46 4.18 22.69
C SER A 254 9.49 5.38 22.80
N ILE A 255 8.97 5.84 21.66
CA ILE A 255 7.96 6.91 21.59
C ILE A 255 6.63 6.44 22.20
N SER A 256 6.25 5.19 21.96
CA SER A 256 5.05 4.58 22.56
C SER A 256 5.13 4.50 24.10
N LYS A 257 6.30 4.19 24.67
CA LYS A 257 6.48 4.12 26.13
C LYS A 257 6.44 5.47 26.83
N THR A 258 6.96 6.52 26.22
CA THR A 258 6.91 7.86 26.81
C THR A 258 5.49 8.44 26.83
N HIS A 259 4.65 8.06 25.88
CA HIS A 259 3.24 8.50 25.86
C HIS A 259 2.40 7.82 26.95
N ASP A 260 2.69 6.58 27.30
CA ASP A 260 1.99 5.84 28.35
C ASP A 260 2.40 6.31 29.77
N GLU A 261 3.62 6.76 29.97
CA GLU A 261 4.08 7.31 31.25
C GLU A 261 3.54 8.73 31.52
N GLU A 262 3.35 9.58 30.51
CA GLU A 262 2.72 10.90 30.68
C GLU A 262 1.22 10.79 31.03
N MET A 263 0.51 9.81 30.50
CA MET A 263 -0.91 9.61 30.83
C MET A 263 -1.15 9.11 32.25
N GLN A 264 -0.22 8.37 32.84
CA GLN A 264 -0.34 7.90 34.23
C GLN A 264 0.01 8.98 35.26
N SER A 265 0.81 9.99 34.90
CA SER A 265 1.19 11.09 35.81
C SER A 265 0.09 12.13 36.03
N THR A 266 -0.89 12.24 35.14
CA THR A 266 -1.99 13.23 35.25
C THR A 266 -3.21 12.74 36.01
N ALA A 267 -3.30 11.45 36.34
CA ALA A 267 -4.44 10.87 37.05
C ALA A 267 -4.31 10.86 38.61
N GLY A 268 -3.21 11.38 39.16
CA GLY A 268 -2.87 11.27 40.59
C GLY A 268 -2.94 12.57 41.42
N GLY A 269 -3.59 13.63 40.97
CA GLY A 269 -3.60 14.91 41.65
C GLY A 269 -5.00 15.53 41.80
N GLY A 270 -5.80 15.03 42.72
CA GLY A 270 -7.11 15.61 43.03
C GLY A 270 -7.71 14.99 44.28
N GLY A 271 -7.18 15.32 45.42
CA GLY A 271 -7.79 15.08 46.71
C GLY A 271 -8.26 16.42 47.32
#